data_9f394d285597bd26f483abbb31a9f37c
#
_entry.id   9f394d285597bd26f483abbb31a9f37c
#
_cell.length_a   1.000
_cell.length_b   1.000
_cell.length_c   1.000
_cell.angle_alpha   90.00
_cell.angle_beta   90.00
_cell.angle_gamma   90.00
#
_symmetry.space_group_name_H-M   'P 1'
#
loop_
_entity.id
_entity.type
_entity.pdbx_description
1 polymer ?
#
loop_
_entity_poly.entity_id
_entity_poly.type
_entity_poly.pdbx_seq_one_letter_code
_entity_poly.pdbx_strand_id
1 'polypeptide(L)'
;MALTKEEKLNIVKEFGRDEKDTGSMEVQIAILTKEINDLTEHLKVHTHDYHSKRGLLMKVGQRRSKLNYLMKNDITKYREVIQKLGLRK
;
A
#
# COMPACT_ATOMS: atom_id res chain seq x y z
N MET A 1 -2.88 -9.68 9.70
CA MET A 1 -2.31 -8.34 9.77
C MET A 1 -3.11 -7.34 8.96
N ALA A 2 -4.31 -7.08 9.41
CA ALA A 2 -5.15 -6.06 8.83
C ALA A 2 -4.89 -4.73 9.54
N LEU A 3 -5.05 -3.64 8.80
CA LEU A 3 -4.95 -2.31 9.39
C LEU A 3 -6.14 -2.04 10.31
N THR A 4 -5.91 -1.32 11.38
CA THR A 4 -6.98 -0.85 12.24
C THR A 4 -7.77 0.25 11.51
N LYS A 5 -8.98 0.53 12.01
CA LYS A 5 -9.80 1.63 11.46
C LYS A 5 -9.07 2.96 11.55
N GLU A 6 -8.34 3.17 12.66
CA GLU A 6 -7.59 4.40 12.88
C GLU A 6 -6.44 4.55 11.88
N GLU A 7 -5.70 3.47 11.62
CA GLU A 7 -4.63 3.49 10.65
C GLU A 7 -5.15 3.77 9.23
N LYS A 8 -6.26 3.14 8.85
CA LYS A 8 -6.90 3.39 7.55
C LYS A 8 -7.37 4.83 7.43
N LEU A 9 -7.95 5.37 8.49
CA LEU A 9 -8.44 6.75 8.51
C LEU A 9 -7.29 7.73 8.32
N ASN A 10 -6.15 7.49 8.99
CA ASN A 10 -4.98 8.35 8.84
C ASN A 10 -4.45 8.33 7.42
N ILE A 11 -4.44 7.16 6.78
CA ILE A 11 -4.02 7.03 5.38
C ILE A 11 -4.98 7.78 4.46
N VAL A 12 -6.27 7.67 4.70
CA VAL A 12 -7.29 8.38 3.91
C VAL A 12 -7.10 9.89 4.03
N LYS A 13 -6.82 10.40 5.21
CA LYS A 13 -6.56 11.81 5.44
C LYS A 13 -5.32 12.29 4.69
N GLU A 14 -4.28 11.47 4.63
CA GLU A 14 -3.02 11.84 4.00
C GLU A 14 -3.08 11.78 2.47
N PHE A 15 -3.72 10.75 1.92
CA PHE A 15 -3.71 10.47 0.48
C PHE A 15 -5.03 10.68 -0.23
N GLY A 16 -6.14 10.63 0.50
CA GLY A 16 -7.47 10.76 -0.08
C GLY A 16 -7.86 12.22 -0.31
N ARG A 17 -8.91 12.42 -1.08
CA ARG A 17 -9.47 13.75 -1.33
C ARG A 17 -10.23 14.27 -0.12
N ASP A 18 -10.83 13.36 0.65
CA ASP A 18 -11.50 13.64 1.90
C ASP A 18 -11.42 12.42 2.80
N GLU A 19 -11.96 12.51 4.02
CA GLU A 19 -11.89 11.44 5.01
C GLU A 19 -12.63 10.17 4.61
N LYS A 20 -13.51 10.25 3.62
CA LYS A 20 -14.31 9.12 3.15
C LYS A 20 -13.74 8.49 1.89
N ASP A 21 -12.68 9.04 1.33
CA ASP A 21 -12.09 8.57 0.07
C ASP A 21 -11.20 7.36 0.31
N THR A 22 -11.83 6.20 0.48
CA THR A 22 -11.11 4.93 0.66
C THR A 22 -10.94 4.17 -0.65
N GLY A 23 -11.56 4.66 -1.74
CA GLY A 23 -11.56 3.98 -3.02
C GLY A 23 -10.56 4.51 -4.03
N SER A 24 -9.88 5.63 -3.74
CA SER A 24 -8.92 6.18 -4.69
C SER A 24 -7.69 5.28 -4.80
N MET A 25 -7.05 5.32 -5.96
CA MET A 25 -5.89 4.49 -6.24
C MET A 25 -4.74 4.81 -5.27
N GLU A 26 -4.55 6.09 -4.95
CA GLU A 26 -3.50 6.52 -4.02
C GLU A 26 -3.71 5.93 -2.63
N VAL A 27 -4.94 5.95 -2.14
CA VAL A 27 -5.27 5.39 -0.82
C VAL A 27 -5.05 3.88 -0.83
N GLN A 28 -5.47 3.18 -1.88
CA GLN A 28 -5.29 1.74 -1.98
C GLN A 28 -3.80 1.36 -1.98
N ILE A 29 -2.98 2.10 -2.70
CA ILE A 29 -1.53 1.86 -2.74
C ILE A 29 -0.91 2.13 -1.36
N ALA A 30 -1.34 3.17 -0.67
CA ALA A 30 -0.84 3.49 0.67
C ALA A 30 -1.19 2.40 1.67
N ILE A 31 -2.43 1.89 1.63
CA ILE A 31 -2.88 0.80 2.49
C ILE A 31 -2.05 -0.46 2.23
N LEU A 32 -1.86 -0.83 0.95
CA LEU A 32 -1.04 -1.97 0.58
C LEU A 32 0.40 -1.82 1.05
N THR A 33 0.96 -0.64 0.94
CA THR A 33 2.34 -0.37 1.40
C THR A 33 2.46 -0.59 2.90
N LYS A 34 1.49 -0.11 3.69
CA LYS A 34 1.49 -0.32 5.12
C LYS A 34 1.39 -1.81 5.46
N GLU A 35 0.49 -2.53 4.80
CA GLU A 35 0.32 -3.97 5.01
C GLU A 35 1.58 -4.75 4.61
N ILE A 36 2.23 -4.36 3.52
CA ILE A 36 3.48 -4.98 3.07
C ILE A 36 4.58 -4.77 4.11
N ASN A 37 4.70 -3.55 4.64
CA ASN A 37 5.71 -3.25 5.66
C ASN A 37 5.47 -4.05 6.93
N ASP A 38 4.21 -4.16 7.37
CA ASP A 38 3.86 -4.92 8.57
C ASP A 38 4.17 -6.41 8.38
N LEU A 39 3.85 -6.99 7.21
CA LEU A 39 4.17 -8.39 6.92
C LEU A 39 5.68 -8.61 6.81
N THR A 40 6.41 -7.66 6.26
CA THR A 40 7.86 -7.76 6.16
C THR A 40 8.49 -7.83 7.55
N GLU A 41 8.04 -6.97 8.48
CA GLU A 41 8.52 -7.00 9.85
C GLU A 41 8.14 -8.29 10.56
N HIS A 42 6.90 -8.77 10.35
CA HIS A 42 6.45 -10.05 10.89
C HIS A 42 7.36 -11.20 10.44
N LEU A 43 7.72 -11.24 9.17
CA LEU A 43 8.53 -12.31 8.59
C LEU A 43 9.99 -12.28 9.02
N LYS A 44 10.49 -11.16 9.52
CA LYS A 44 11.83 -11.10 10.12
C LYS A 44 11.92 -11.93 11.39
N VAL A 45 10.83 -12.03 12.13
CA VAL A 45 10.74 -12.80 13.36
C VAL A 45 10.24 -14.21 13.09
N HIS A 46 9.22 -14.35 12.25
CA HIS A 46 8.57 -15.61 11.93
C HIS A 46 8.94 -16.06 10.52
N THR A 47 10.21 -16.46 10.33
CA THR A 47 10.77 -16.75 9.01
C THR A 47 10.15 -17.95 8.32
N HIS A 48 9.50 -18.86 9.07
CA HIS A 48 8.86 -20.06 8.53
C HIS A 48 7.35 -19.91 8.36
N ASP A 49 6.82 -18.71 8.48
CA ASP A 49 5.40 -18.45 8.26
C ASP A 49 5.13 -18.30 6.75
N TYR A 50 5.01 -19.43 6.08
CA TYR A 50 4.83 -19.47 4.63
C TYR A 50 3.48 -18.89 4.19
N HIS A 51 2.48 -18.95 5.04
CA HIS A 51 1.18 -18.36 4.74
C HIS A 51 1.26 -16.84 4.64
N SER A 52 1.92 -16.21 5.60
CA SER A 52 2.14 -14.74 5.57
C SER A 52 3.06 -14.35 4.43
N LYS A 53 4.06 -15.17 4.10
CA LYS A 53 4.97 -14.93 2.99
C LYS A 53 4.22 -14.90 1.66
N ARG A 54 3.30 -15.83 1.46
CA ARG A 54 2.45 -15.88 0.28
C ARG A 54 1.57 -14.63 0.20
N GLY A 55 0.97 -14.23 1.32
CA GLY A 55 0.17 -13.02 1.41
C GLY A 55 0.96 -11.78 1.05
N LEU A 56 2.20 -11.68 1.52
CA LEU A 56 3.11 -10.59 1.19
C LEU A 56 3.34 -10.49 -0.32
N LEU A 57 3.66 -11.62 -0.96
CA LEU A 57 3.90 -11.65 -2.41
C LEU A 57 2.67 -11.22 -3.19
N MET A 58 1.48 -11.63 -2.76
CA MET A 58 0.22 -11.21 -3.40
C MET A 58 0.01 -9.71 -3.29
N LYS A 59 0.26 -9.13 -2.13
CA LYS A 59 0.10 -7.69 -1.90
C LYS A 59 1.12 -6.88 -2.70
N VAL A 60 2.34 -7.35 -2.82
CA VAL A 60 3.37 -6.71 -3.65
C VAL A 60 2.93 -6.69 -5.11
N GLY A 61 2.39 -7.80 -5.61
CA GLY A 61 1.85 -7.87 -6.98
C GLY A 61 0.68 -6.92 -7.19
N GLN A 62 -0.25 -6.85 -6.24
CA GLN A 62 -1.39 -5.94 -6.31
C GLN A 62 -0.93 -4.48 -6.33
N ARG A 63 0.03 -4.12 -5.49
CA ARG A 63 0.57 -2.76 -5.45
C ARG A 63 1.22 -2.40 -6.78
N ARG A 64 2.00 -3.31 -7.35
CA ARG A 64 2.65 -3.08 -8.64
C ARG A 64 1.63 -2.84 -9.75
N SER A 65 0.56 -3.63 -9.79
CA SER A 65 -0.51 -3.46 -10.78
C SER A 65 -1.18 -2.10 -10.66
N LYS A 66 -1.46 -1.66 -9.43
CA LYS A 66 -2.08 -0.37 -9.19
C LYS A 66 -1.15 0.79 -9.54
N LEU A 67 0.13 0.66 -9.25
CA LEU A 67 1.13 1.67 -9.62
C LEU A 67 1.29 1.77 -11.13
N ASN A 68 1.27 0.64 -11.84
CA ASN A 68 1.34 0.63 -13.30
C ASN A 68 0.11 1.30 -13.91
N TYR A 69 -1.07 1.03 -13.36
CA TYR A 69 -2.30 1.69 -13.79
C TYR A 69 -2.19 3.20 -13.62
N LEU A 70 -1.74 3.65 -12.46
CA LEU A 70 -1.61 5.07 -12.15
C LEU A 70 -0.59 5.74 -13.06
N MET A 71 0.53 5.08 -13.33
CA MET A 71 1.56 5.59 -14.22
C MET A 71 1.04 5.82 -15.64
N LYS A 72 0.17 4.92 -16.12
CA LYS A 72 -0.42 5.04 -17.47
C LYS A 72 -1.48 6.13 -17.55
N ASN A 73 -2.24 6.34 -16.48
CA ASN A 73 -3.42 7.21 -16.51
C ASN A 73 -3.16 8.59 -15.91
N ASP A 74 -2.22 8.71 -14.96
CA ASP A 74 -1.90 9.97 -14.32
C ASP A 74 -0.46 9.93 -13.78
N ILE A 75 0.49 10.27 -14.63
CA ILE A 75 1.91 10.21 -14.28
C ILE A 75 2.26 11.17 -13.15
N THR A 76 1.59 12.29 -13.04
CA THR A 76 1.82 13.26 -11.96
C THR A 76 1.47 12.65 -10.61
N LYS A 77 0.30 12.03 -10.51
CA LYS A 77 -0.12 11.35 -9.30
C LYS A 77 0.78 10.17 -8.95
N TYR A 78 1.21 9.43 -9.97
CA TYR A 78 2.15 8.33 -9.79
C TYR A 78 3.44 8.81 -9.11
N ARG A 79 4.01 9.90 -9.59
CA ARG A 79 5.23 10.47 -9.01
C ARG A 79 5.03 10.96 -7.58
N GLU A 80 3.89 11.59 -7.32
CA GLU A 80 3.54 12.06 -5.97
C GLU A 80 3.44 10.91 -4.97
N VAL A 81 2.75 9.84 -5.36
CA VAL A 81 2.57 8.66 -4.50
C VAL A 81 3.91 7.99 -4.21
N ILE A 82 4.74 7.80 -5.24
CA ILE A 82 6.05 7.19 -5.07
C ILE A 82 6.91 8.01 -4.11
N GLN A 83 6.90 9.33 -4.26
CA GLN A 83 7.67 10.22 -3.41
C GLN A 83 7.18 10.17 -1.96
N LYS A 84 5.87 10.24 -1.74
CA LYS A 84 5.28 10.20 -0.39
C LYS A 84 5.54 8.88 0.32
N LEU A 85 5.49 7.77 -0.40
CA LEU A 85 5.66 6.44 0.18
C LEU A 85 7.10 5.96 0.18
N GLY A 86 8.01 6.72 -0.42
CA GLY A 86 9.40 6.33 -0.52
C GLY A 86 9.64 5.10 -1.38
N LEU A 87 8.79 4.87 -2.37
CA LEU A 87 8.91 3.74 -3.28
C LEU A 87 9.83 4.09 -4.44
N ARG A 88 10.50 3.08 -5.00
CA ARG A 88 11.38 3.29 -6.14
C ARG A 88 10.66 3.21 -7.48
N LYS A 89 9.47 2.65 -7.48
CA LYS A 89 8.60 2.55 -8.66
C LYS A 89 7.17 2.60 -8.27
#